data_5d284835d2ee637eb64f8ddb796ef479
#
_entry.id   5d284835d2ee637eb64f8ddb796ef479
#
_cell.length_a   1.000
_cell.length_b   1.000
_cell.length_c   1.000
_cell.angle_alpha   90.00
_cell.angle_beta   90.00
_cell.angle_gamma   90.00
#
_symmetry.space_group_name_H-M   'P 1'
#
loop_
_entity.id
_entity.type
_entity.pdbx_description
1 polymer ?
#
loop_
_entity_poly.entity_id
_entity_poly.type
_entity_poly.pdbx_seq_one_letter_code
_entity_poly.pdbx_strand_id
1 'polypeptide(L)'
;MKRKLMLLLACLFVGIGLVTAQTQKVTGVVISEEDGQPVIGASVLVKGTQIGAITGVDGDFTLPNVPSSAKTLVISYIGMQTQEVAIKPSLKVVMKSDTEMLDEVMVVAFGTAKKSAFTGSAKVVGTEKLEQSQVTNVTDALAGAVPGVTLTSNDGAPGAKSSIKIRGFSSINAKNDPLIIVDGAPYSGDINNINPNDVESMTVLKDAASNALYGARGANGVIIITTKRANMSGEAKVTFDAKWGANTRALQKYEVIDNPGMYYEMHYRAMNNYYKSTGMNDQAAWLEANKNLFGSNGGLGYNVYTVPDGQFLIGQNGKLNPNATLGRVTNYKGRDYLLTPDDWEDVGMRTGLRQEYNFSVSAANEKSSFYVSLGYLGNEGITEGSDLKRLTGRLKADYQAKKWLKIGGNMGYARFDSNSLSNNGTSSSTGNIWAFVT
;
A
#
# COMPACT_ATOMS: atom_id res chain seq x y z
N MET A 1 16.69 48.06 -66.69
CA MET A 1 16.20 46.87 -65.84
C MET A 1 16.23 47.17 -64.37
N LYS A 2 17.27 47.73 -63.79
CA LYS A 2 17.38 47.89 -62.28
C LYS A 2 16.26 48.82 -61.69
N ARG A 3 15.81 49.86 -62.36
CA ARG A 3 14.72 50.73 -61.87
C ARG A 3 13.34 50.09 -61.86
N LYS A 4 13.04 49.17 -62.79
CA LYS A 4 11.77 48.44 -62.81
C LYS A 4 11.74 47.35 -61.74
N LEU A 5 12.88 46.77 -61.43
CA LEU A 5 13.01 45.77 -60.34
C LEU A 5 12.87 46.38 -58.94
N MET A 6 13.41 47.62 -58.77
CA MET A 6 13.25 48.37 -57.51
C MET A 6 11.79 48.83 -57.28
N LEU A 7 11.06 49.23 -58.34
CA LEU A 7 9.64 49.54 -58.24
C LEU A 7 8.79 48.30 -57.90
N LEU A 8 9.13 47.15 -58.45
CA LEU A 8 8.42 45.93 -58.20
C LEU A 8 8.69 45.40 -56.74
N LEU A 9 9.91 45.61 -56.27
CA LEU A 9 10.26 45.35 -54.87
C LEU A 9 9.58 46.32 -53.89
N ALA A 10 9.51 47.59 -54.23
CA ALA A 10 8.80 48.62 -53.42
C ALA A 10 7.29 48.36 -53.37
N CYS A 11 6.65 47.93 -54.45
CA CYS A 11 5.25 47.50 -54.44
C CYS A 11 5.00 46.21 -53.65
N LEU A 12 5.95 45.28 -53.66
CA LEU A 12 5.89 44.08 -52.88
C LEU A 12 5.97 44.38 -51.37
N PHE A 13 6.84 45.28 -50.96
CA PHE A 13 6.97 45.75 -49.57
C PHE A 13 5.75 46.55 -49.07
N VAL A 14 5.13 47.37 -49.93
CA VAL A 14 3.90 48.08 -49.57
C VAL A 14 2.70 47.13 -49.48
N GLY A 15 2.67 46.07 -50.29
CA GLY A 15 1.63 45.03 -50.23
C GLY A 15 1.66 44.14 -48.95
N ILE A 16 2.82 43.99 -48.34
CA ILE A 16 2.96 43.20 -47.09
C ILE A 16 2.57 44.03 -45.84
N GLY A 17 2.60 45.37 -45.92
CA GLY A 17 2.33 46.28 -44.79
C GLY A 17 0.85 46.51 -44.45
N LEU A 18 -0.10 46.02 -45.25
CA LEU A 18 -1.53 46.30 -45.09
C LEU A 18 -2.38 45.08 -44.62
N VAL A 19 -1.76 44.03 -44.09
CA VAL A 19 -2.51 43.02 -43.36
C VAL A 19 -2.78 43.56 -41.94
N THR A 20 -3.70 44.52 -41.84
CA THR A 20 -4.31 44.88 -40.56
C THR A 20 -5.07 43.64 -40.08
N ALA A 21 -4.56 43.00 -39.03
CA ALA A 21 -5.27 41.92 -38.34
C ALA A 21 -6.61 42.54 -37.87
N GLN A 22 -7.69 42.26 -38.59
CA GLN A 22 -9.02 42.66 -38.13
C GLN A 22 -9.27 41.95 -36.79
N THR A 23 -9.38 42.74 -35.75
CA THR A 23 -9.77 42.24 -34.42
C THR A 23 -11.23 42.60 -34.17
N GLN A 24 -11.92 41.70 -33.46
CA GLN A 24 -13.30 41.92 -33.04
C GLN A 24 -13.39 41.93 -31.51
N LYS A 25 -14.32 42.72 -31.00
CA LYS A 25 -14.66 42.70 -29.57
C LYS A 25 -15.69 41.59 -29.32
N VAL A 26 -15.42 40.73 -28.37
CA VAL A 26 -16.36 39.67 -27.92
C VAL A 26 -16.71 39.90 -26.46
N THR A 27 -18.00 39.92 -26.18
CA THR A 27 -18.54 40.07 -24.83
C THR A 27 -19.45 38.90 -24.51
N GLY A 28 -19.63 38.57 -23.22
CA GLY A 28 -20.56 37.54 -22.86
C GLY A 28 -20.73 37.39 -21.35
N VAL A 29 -21.62 36.49 -20.97
CA VAL A 29 -21.89 36.15 -19.58
C VAL A 29 -21.80 34.64 -19.45
N VAL A 30 -21.15 34.18 -18.36
CA VAL A 30 -21.04 32.78 -17.98
C VAL A 30 -21.92 32.53 -16.76
N ILE A 31 -22.83 31.57 -16.87
CA ILE A 31 -23.74 31.19 -15.80
C ILE A 31 -23.61 29.69 -15.53
N SER A 32 -23.95 29.27 -14.32
CA SER A 32 -24.06 27.84 -13.92
C SER A 32 -25.41 27.29 -14.35
N GLU A 33 -25.43 26.01 -14.81
CA GLU A 33 -26.68 25.29 -15.16
C GLU A 33 -27.49 24.91 -13.91
N GLU A 34 -26.83 24.69 -12.75
CA GLU A 34 -27.49 24.18 -11.53
C GLU A 34 -28.40 25.21 -10.86
N ASP A 35 -27.90 26.43 -10.74
CA ASP A 35 -28.57 27.48 -9.98
C ASP A 35 -28.85 28.75 -10.79
N GLY A 36 -28.40 28.78 -12.04
CA GLY A 36 -28.54 29.95 -12.93
C GLY A 36 -27.73 31.17 -12.48
N GLN A 37 -26.86 31.04 -11.47
CA GLN A 37 -26.05 32.12 -10.94
C GLN A 37 -24.84 32.41 -11.83
N PRO A 38 -24.32 33.66 -11.83
CA PRO A 38 -23.12 34.02 -12.58
C PRO A 38 -21.89 33.27 -12.02
N VAL A 39 -21.05 32.75 -12.94
CA VAL A 39 -19.79 32.07 -12.56
C VAL A 39 -18.70 33.13 -12.49
N ILE A 40 -18.29 33.49 -11.29
CA ILE A 40 -17.26 34.49 -11.00
C ILE A 40 -15.88 33.85 -11.10
N GLY A 41 -14.95 34.46 -11.84
CA GLY A 41 -13.56 33.95 -11.91
C GLY A 41 -13.34 32.83 -12.93
N ALA A 42 -14.30 32.56 -13.81
CA ALA A 42 -14.10 31.63 -14.92
C ALA A 42 -13.07 32.20 -15.95
N SER A 43 -12.17 31.34 -16.41
CA SER A 43 -11.19 31.68 -17.43
C SER A 43 -11.81 31.50 -18.82
N VAL A 44 -11.79 32.55 -19.61
CA VAL A 44 -12.24 32.59 -21.01
C VAL A 44 -11.04 32.84 -21.91
N LEU A 45 -10.63 31.85 -22.70
CA LEU A 45 -9.42 31.88 -23.53
C LEU A 45 -9.79 31.66 -25.00
N VAL A 46 -9.17 32.45 -25.89
CA VAL A 46 -9.26 32.21 -27.33
C VAL A 46 -8.37 31.01 -27.69
N LYS A 47 -8.98 29.92 -28.22
CA LYS A 47 -8.28 28.70 -28.55
C LYS A 47 -7.08 28.90 -29.45
N GLY A 48 -5.90 28.40 -29.04
CA GLY A 48 -4.65 28.53 -29.78
C GLY A 48 -3.93 29.88 -29.64
N THR A 49 -4.38 30.76 -28.73
CA THR A 49 -3.74 32.05 -28.44
C THR A 49 -3.56 32.22 -26.92
N GLN A 50 -2.87 33.32 -26.54
CA GLN A 50 -2.78 33.73 -25.12
C GLN A 50 -3.79 34.85 -24.78
N ILE A 51 -4.75 35.10 -25.65
CA ILE A 51 -5.77 36.14 -25.43
C ILE A 51 -6.88 35.56 -24.57
N GLY A 52 -7.07 36.10 -23.39
CA GLY A 52 -8.09 35.65 -22.46
C GLY A 52 -8.56 36.73 -21.51
N ALA A 53 -9.64 36.45 -20.80
CA ALA A 53 -10.20 37.27 -19.73
C ALA A 53 -10.74 36.36 -18.63
N ILE A 54 -10.96 36.97 -17.46
CA ILE A 54 -11.60 36.30 -16.32
C ILE A 54 -12.97 36.94 -16.12
N THR A 55 -14.00 36.15 -15.82
CA THR A 55 -15.36 36.66 -15.59
C THR A 55 -15.45 37.46 -14.30
N GLY A 56 -16.18 38.58 -14.37
CA GLY A 56 -16.46 39.48 -13.26
C GLY A 56 -17.53 38.95 -12.28
N VAL A 57 -17.96 39.80 -11.35
CA VAL A 57 -18.93 39.44 -10.29
C VAL A 57 -20.32 39.08 -10.82
N ASP A 58 -20.69 39.63 -12.01
CA ASP A 58 -21.93 39.29 -12.70
C ASP A 58 -21.74 38.19 -13.76
N GLY A 59 -20.59 37.51 -13.73
CA GLY A 59 -20.20 36.45 -14.69
C GLY A 59 -19.87 37.01 -16.08
N ASP A 60 -19.78 38.33 -16.25
CA ASP A 60 -19.50 38.99 -17.49
C ASP A 60 -18.02 38.94 -17.88
N PHE A 61 -17.73 38.89 -19.18
CA PHE A 61 -16.39 39.00 -19.72
C PHE A 61 -16.33 39.86 -20.98
N THR A 62 -15.18 40.47 -21.21
CA THR A 62 -14.91 41.26 -22.41
C THR A 62 -13.52 40.91 -22.93
N LEU A 63 -13.45 40.50 -24.20
CA LEU A 63 -12.24 40.27 -24.96
C LEU A 63 -12.14 41.34 -26.08
N PRO A 64 -11.28 42.37 -25.93
CA PRO A 64 -11.30 43.50 -26.83
C PRO A 64 -10.63 43.24 -28.19
N ASN A 65 -9.67 42.31 -28.25
CA ASN A 65 -8.77 42.15 -29.42
C ASN A 65 -8.74 40.70 -29.92
N VAL A 66 -9.89 40.10 -30.19
CA VAL A 66 -9.97 38.71 -30.70
C VAL A 66 -9.68 38.75 -32.22
N PRO A 67 -8.68 37.99 -32.71
CA PRO A 67 -8.40 37.90 -34.13
C PRO A 67 -9.61 37.35 -34.90
N SER A 68 -9.96 37.95 -36.05
CA SER A 68 -11.08 37.48 -36.89
C SER A 68 -10.89 36.06 -37.42
N SER A 69 -9.66 35.54 -37.39
CA SER A 69 -9.33 34.16 -37.74
C SER A 69 -9.68 33.15 -36.64
N ALA A 70 -9.86 33.61 -35.40
CA ALA A 70 -10.21 32.73 -34.26
C ALA A 70 -11.69 32.32 -34.35
N LYS A 71 -11.95 31.04 -34.12
CA LYS A 71 -13.29 30.45 -34.27
C LYS A 71 -13.89 29.98 -32.95
N THR A 72 -13.07 29.72 -31.95
CA THR A 72 -13.50 29.01 -30.72
C THR A 72 -12.94 29.70 -29.48
N LEU A 73 -13.78 29.87 -28.46
CA LEU A 73 -13.41 30.18 -27.09
C LEU A 73 -13.39 28.89 -26.27
N VAL A 74 -12.43 28.78 -25.37
CA VAL A 74 -12.36 27.76 -24.35
C VAL A 74 -12.68 28.39 -23.01
N ILE A 75 -13.72 27.94 -22.34
CA ILE A 75 -14.16 28.45 -21.04
C ILE A 75 -13.97 27.39 -20.02
N SER A 76 -13.24 27.69 -18.95
CA SER A 76 -12.92 26.74 -17.86
C SER A 76 -13.09 27.39 -16.50
N TYR A 77 -13.58 26.60 -15.56
CA TYR A 77 -13.70 26.98 -14.15
C TYR A 77 -13.51 25.75 -13.26
N ILE A 78 -12.97 25.95 -12.06
CA ILE A 78 -12.74 24.85 -11.12
C ILE A 78 -14.08 24.23 -10.70
N GLY A 79 -14.24 22.91 -10.90
CA GLY A 79 -15.47 22.18 -10.60
C GLY A 79 -16.55 22.29 -11.68
N MET A 80 -16.23 22.80 -12.87
CA MET A 80 -17.14 22.85 -14.01
C MET A 80 -16.49 22.28 -15.28
N GLN A 81 -17.30 21.66 -16.13
CA GLN A 81 -16.85 21.08 -17.41
C GLN A 81 -16.34 22.19 -18.33
N THR A 82 -15.11 22.03 -18.81
CA THR A 82 -14.55 22.93 -19.81
C THR A 82 -15.39 22.89 -21.10
N GLN A 83 -15.84 24.04 -21.58
CA GLN A 83 -16.65 24.16 -22.79
C GLN A 83 -15.90 24.88 -23.91
N GLU A 84 -16.06 24.38 -25.12
CA GLU A 84 -15.62 25.03 -26.34
C GLU A 84 -16.84 25.66 -27.08
N VAL A 85 -16.84 26.97 -27.23
CA VAL A 85 -17.96 27.70 -27.81
C VAL A 85 -17.50 28.49 -29.02
N ALA A 86 -18.28 28.48 -30.10
CA ALA A 86 -18.00 29.28 -31.29
C ALA A 86 -18.08 30.78 -30.97
N ILE A 87 -17.11 31.57 -31.49
CA ILE A 87 -17.04 33.00 -31.24
C ILE A 87 -18.21 33.71 -31.91
N LYS A 88 -18.94 34.51 -31.10
CA LYS A 88 -19.98 35.46 -31.53
C LYS A 88 -19.77 36.80 -30.80
N PRO A 89 -20.27 37.93 -31.34
CA PRO A 89 -20.07 39.21 -30.69
C PRO A 89 -20.61 39.34 -29.27
N SER A 90 -21.70 38.59 -28.97
CA SER A 90 -22.27 38.46 -27.64
C SER A 90 -22.59 36.99 -27.36
N LEU A 91 -22.18 36.49 -26.20
CA LEU A 91 -22.31 35.09 -25.81
C LEU A 91 -22.95 34.95 -24.44
N LYS A 92 -23.88 34.02 -24.33
CA LYS A 92 -24.35 33.49 -23.05
C LYS A 92 -23.91 32.03 -22.97
N VAL A 93 -23.03 31.74 -22.04
CA VAL A 93 -22.47 30.39 -21.86
C VAL A 93 -23.00 29.80 -20.55
N VAL A 94 -23.58 28.62 -20.67
CA VAL A 94 -24.12 27.85 -19.51
C VAL A 94 -23.12 26.75 -19.21
N MET A 95 -22.38 26.85 -18.12
CA MET A 95 -21.43 25.82 -17.69
C MET A 95 -22.14 24.77 -16.87
N LYS A 96 -21.84 23.54 -17.20
CA LYS A 96 -22.28 22.39 -16.42
C LYS A 96 -21.27 22.13 -15.30
N SER A 97 -21.77 21.81 -14.13
CA SER A 97 -20.93 21.32 -13.05
C SER A 97 -20.12 20.11 -13.51
N ASP A 98 -18.83 20.07 -13.20
CA ASP A 98 -17.96 18.91 -13.43
C ASP A 98 -18.21 17.83 -12.34
N THR A 99 -19.26 17.99 -11.57
CA THR A 99 -19.92 16.90 -10.91
C THR A 99 -20.69 16.02 -11.94
N GLU A 100 -20.01 15.52 -12.98
CA GLU A 100 -20.04 14.09 -13.08
C GLU A 100 -19.37 13.60 -11.79
N MET A 101 -20.13 13.53 -10.71
CA MET A 101 -20.05 12.33 -9.88
C MET A 101 -20.16 11.24 -10.91
N LEU A 102 -19.05 10.64 -11.31
CA LEU A 102 -19.03 9.27 -11.78
C LEU A 102 -19.87 8.58 -10.73
N ASP A 103 -21.13 8.29 -11.07
CA ASP A 103 -22.01 7.54 -10.19
C ASP A 103 -21.20 6.30 -9.88
N GLU A 104 -20.52 6.30 -8.73
CA GLU A 104 -19.61 5.24 -8.31
C GLU A 104 -20.48 3.99 -8.27
N VAL A 105 -20.39 3.22 -9.33
CA VAL A 105 -21.20 2.02 -9.52
C VAL A 105 -20.59 0.97 -8.63
N MET A 106 -21.33 0.57 -7.61
CA MET A 106 -20.94 -0.50 -6.70
C MET A 106 -21.43 -1.83 -7.24
N VAL A 107 -20.59 -2.84 -7.20
CA VAL A 107 -21.02 -4.22 -7.37
C VAL A 107 -21.71 -4.65 -6.06
N VAL A 108 -22.98 -5.03 -6.18
CA VAL A 108 -23.79 -5.62 -5.10
C VAL A 108 -24.20 -7.01 -5.52
N ALA A 109 -24.68 -7.83 -4.58
CA ALA A 109 -24.92 -9.28 -4.68
C ALA A 109 -25.19 -9.88 -6.09
N PHE A 110 -26.11 -9.31 -6.86
CA PHE A 110 -26.53 -9.84 -8.16
C PHE A 110 -26.57 -8.78 -9.26
N GLY A 111 -25.84 -7.67 -9.08
CA GLY A 111 -25.83 -6.60 -10.07
C GLY A 111 -24.95 -5.42 -9.65
N THR A 112 -25.13 -4.33 -10.38
CA THR A 112 -24.49 -3.06 -10.08
C THR A 112 -25.56 -2.07 -9.61
N ALA A 113 -25.28 -1.36 -8.54
CA ALA A 113 -26.13 -0.28 -8.04
C ALA A 113 -25.35 1.03 -8.05
N LYS A 114 -26.03 2.13 -8.33
CA LYS A 114 -25.46 3.45 -8.13
C LYS A 114 -25.26 3.67 -6.62
N LYS A 115 -24.13 4.18 -6.21
CA LYS A 115 -23.82 4.47 -4.80
C LYS A 115 -24.87 5.40 -4.18
N SER A 116 -25.36 6.37 -4.95
CA SER A 116 -26.43 7.29 -4.57
C SER A 116 -27.77 6.61 -4.30
N ALA A 117 -28.05 5.49 -4.98
CA ALA A 117 -29.29 4.71 -4.83
C ALA A 117 -29.15 3.60 -3.76
N PHE A 118 -27.98 3.36 -3.23
CA PHE A 118 -27.73 2.31 -2.24
C PHE A 118 -27.96 2.83 -0.82
N THR A 119 -29.02 2.38 -0.18
CA THR A 119 -29.39 2.80 1.17
C THR A 119 -28.57 2.16 2.29
N GLY A 120 -27.74 1.17 1.98
CA GLY A 120 -26.90 0.44 2.91
C GLY A 120 -25.55 1.09 3.17
N SER A 121 -24.84 0.64 4.22
CA SER A 121 -23.48 1.08 4.54
C SER A 121 -22.47 0.22 3.79
N ALA A 122 -22.03 0.69 2.62
CA ALA A 122 -20.98 0.08 1.84
C ALA A 122 -19.82 1.04 1.61
N LYS A 123 -18.61 0.51 1.49
CA LYS A 123 -17.42 1.27 1.10
C LYS A 123 -16.70 0.54 -0.02
N VAL A 124 -16.36 1.26 -1.07
CA VAL A 124 -15.58 0.75 -2.19
C VAL A 124 -14.13 1.19 -2.04
N VAL A 125 -13.21 0.28 -2.30
CA VAL A 125 -11.77 0.52 -2.42
C VAL A 125 -11.41 0.19 -3.86
N GLY A 126 -11.08 1.20 -4.65
CA GLY A 126 -10.77 1.05 -6.08
C GLY A 126 -9.30 0.72 -6.34
N THR A 127 -8.98 0.48 -7.60
CA THR A 127 -7.64 0.11 -8.10
C THR A 127 -6.56 1.09 -7.65
N GLU A 128 -6.81 2.39 -7.73
CA GLU A 128 -5.83 3.41 -7.36
C GLU A 128 -5.33 3.25 -5.91
N LYS A 129 -6.24 3.02 -4.98
CA LYS A 129 -5.90 2.81 -3.56
C LYS A 129 -5.12 1.51 -3.36
N LEU A 130 -5.47 0.45 -4.10
CA LEU A 130 -4.78 -0.83 -4.08
C LEU A 130 -3.34 -0.70 -4.60
N GLU A 131 -3.15 0.00 -5.70
CA GLU A 131 -1.84 0.24 -6.31
C GLU A 131 -0.94 1.13 -5.44
N GLN A 132 -1.50 2.19 -4.82
CA GLN A 132 -0.78 3.07 -3.89
C GLN A 132 -0.31 2.33 -2.63
N SER A 133 -1.10 1.41 -2.13
CA SER A 133 -0.79 0.69 -0.89
C SER A 133 0.33 -0.34 -1.05
N GLN A 134 0.68 -0.74 -2.28
CA GLN A 134 1.74 -1.71 -2.63
C GLN A 134 1.75 -2.98 -1.75
N VAL A 135 0.58 -3.42 -1.34
CA VAL A 135 0.41 -4.58 -0.45
C VAL A 135 0.70 -5.90 -1.17
N THR A 136 1.19 -6.87 -0.45
CA THR A 136 1.38 -8.23 -0.96
C THR A 136 0.11 -9.06 -0.94
N ASN A 137 -0.85 -8.64 -0.12
CA ASN A 137 -2.09 -9.33 0.19
C ASN A 137 -3.28 -8.36 -0.02
N VAL A 138 -4.32 -8.83 -0.69
CA VAL A 138 -5.52 -8.04 -1.01
C VAL A 138 -6.19 -7.48 0.24
N THR A 139 -6.17 -8.23 1.34
CA THR A 139 -6.82 -7.81 2.59
C THR A 139 -6.13 -6.64 3.27
N ASP A 140 -4.81 -6.55 3.15
CA ASP A 140 -4.03 -5.49 3.80
C ASP A 140 -4.37 -4.11 3.23
N ALA A 141 -4.85 -4.06 1.98
CA ALA A 141 -5.36 -2.83 1.38
C ALA A 141 -6.65 -2.29 2.04
N LEU A 142 -7.36 -3.12 2.81
CA LEU A 142 -8.52 -2.68 3.59
C LEU A 142 -8.14 -2.01 4.90
N ALA A 143 -6.89 -2.19 5.37
CA ALA A 143 -6.40 -1.58 6.60
C ALA A 143 -6.45 -0.06 6.50
N GLY A 144 -7.18 0.58 7.41
CA GLY A 144 -7.35 2.04 7.42
C GLY A 144 -8.16 2.63 6.26
N ALA A 145 -8.48 1.84 5.20
CA ALA A 145 -9.24 2.31 4.05
C ALA A 145 -10.76 2.25 4.29
N VAL A 146 -11.21 1.32 5.13
CA VAL A 146 -12.63 1.06 5.38
C VAL A 146 -12.96 1.21 6.86
N PRO A 147 -13.71 2.25 7.28
CA PRO A 147 -14.12 2.42 8.67
C PRO A 147 -14.93 1.23 9.17
N GLY A 148 -14.59 0.72 10.37
CA GLY A 148 -15.24 -0.43 11.00
C GLY A 148 -14.75 -1.79 10.50
N VAL A 149 -13.69 -1.84 9.69
CA VAL A 149 -12.94 -3.05 9.38
C VAL A 149 -11.67 -3.06 10.23
N THR A 150 -11.47 -4.13 10.98
CA THR A 150 -10.26 -4.37 11.77
C THR A 150 -9.51 -5.54 11.17
N LEU A 151 -8.22 -5.32 10.88
CA LEU A 151 -7.30 -6.37 10.50
C LEU A 151 -6.33 -6.63 11.65
N THR A 152 -6.18 -7.89 11.99
CA THR A 152 -5.17 -8.34 12.95
C THR A 152 -4.32 -9.42 12.29
N SER A 153 -3.02 -9.20 12.24
CA SER A 153 -2.05 -10.22 11.87
C SER A 153 -1.46 -10.81 13.15
N ASN A 154 -1.35 -12.12 13.22
CA ASN A 154 -0.79 -12.79 14.39
C ASN A 154 0.74 -12.77 14.37
N ASP A 155 1.33 -12.63 13.19
CA ASP A 155 2.76 -12.52 12.99
C ASP A 155 3.06 -11.60 11.78
N GLY A 156 4.31 -11.21 11.62
CA GLY A 156 4.78 -10.39 10.51
C GLY A 156 5.43 -11.20 9.38
N ALA A 157 5.30 -12.52 9.38
CA ALA A 157 5.92 -13.35 8.38
C ALA A 157 5.32 -13.09 6.98
N PRO A 158 6.11 -13.16 5.91
CA PRO A 158 5.60 -13.07 4.56
C PRO A 158 4.51 -14.11 4.30
N GLY A 159 3.34 -13.66 3.85
CA GLY A 159 2.20 -14.54 3.59
C GLY A 159 1.36 -14.92 4.83
N ALA A 160 1.64 -14.33 5.97
CA ALA A 160 0.81 -14.48 7.16
C ALA A 160 -0.63 -14.07 6.89
N LYS A 161 -1.57 -14.83 7.45
CA LYS A 161 -3.00 -14.56 7.28
C LYS A 161 -3.44 -13.46 8.24
N SER A 162 -3.99 -12.40 7.69
CA SER A 162 -4.68 -11.38 8.47
C SER A 162 -6.11 -11.83 8.79
N SER A 163 -6.47 -11.83 10.06
CA SER A 163 -7.87 -12.01 10.48
C SER A 163 -8.63 -10.71 10.25
N ILE A 164 -9.74 -10.80 9.50
CA ILE A 164 -10.58 -9.66 9.16
C ILE A 164 -11.83 -9.70 10.00
N LYS A 165 -12.17 -8.58 10.64
CA LYS A 165 -13.41 -8.43 11.39
C LYS A 165 -14.13 -7.16 10.96
N ILE A 166 -15.44 -7.27 10.73
CA ILE A 166 -16.28 -6.15 10.34
C ILE A 166 -17.21 -5.83 11.52
N ARG A 167 -17.10 -4.61 12.09
CA ARG A 167 -17.85 -4.15 13.26
C ARG A 167 -17.64 -4.99 14.53
N GLY A 168 -16.47 -5.65 14.66
CA GLY A 168 -16.09 -6.40 15.85
C GLY A 168 -16.45 -7.87 15.81
N PHE A 169 -16.62 -8.46 16.99
CA PHE A 169 -16.96 -9.87 17.17
C PHE A 169 -18.46 -10.06 17.27
N SER A 170 -19.01 -10.96 16.49
CA SER A 170 -20.43 -11.34 16.53
C SER A 170 -20.67 -12.54 17.46
N SER A 171 -19.66 -13.39 17.66
CA SER A 171 -19.74 -14.60 18.49
C SER A 171 -18.42 -14.90 19.17
N ILE A 172 -18.50 -15.42 20.40
CA ILE A 172 -17.35 -15.93 21.15
C ILE A 172 -16.96 -17.33 20.69
N ASN A 173 -17.94 -18.15 20.30
CA ASN A 173 -17.73 -19.58 19.99
C ASN A 173 -17.75 -19.90 18.49
N ALA A 174 -18.21 -18.99 17.63
CA ALA A 174 -18.28 -19.19 16.20
C ALA A 174 -17.20 -18.38 15.47
N LYS A 175 -16.94 -18.76 14.21
CA LYS A 175 -16.05 -17.97 13.34
C LYS A 175 -16.66 -16.59 13.07
N ASN A 176 -15.81 -15.55 13.13
CA ASN A 176 -16.21 -14.16 12.91
C ASN A 176 -15.71 -13.62 11.56
N ASP A 177 -15.25 -14.50 10.67
CA ASP A 177 -14.72 -14.10 9.38
C ASP A 177 -15.86 -13.66 8.44
N PRO A 178 -15.68 -12.59 7.66
CA PRO A 178 -16.66 -12.15 6.66
C PRO A 178 -16.75 -13.15 5.51
N LEU A 179 -17.89 -13.14 4.82
CA LEU A 179 -18.05 -13.86 3.57
C LEU A 179 -17.28 -13.15 2.46
N ILE A 180 -16.45 -13.89 1.73
CA ILE A 180 -15.71 -13.38 0.58
C ILE A 180 -16.41 -13.82 -0.70
N ILE A 181 -16.67 -12.88 -1.59
CA ILE A 181 -17.24 -13.08 -2.91
C ILE A 181 -16.24 -12.60 -3.95
N VAL A 182 -15.91 -13.42 -4.93
CA VAL A 182 -15.03 -13.04 -6.05
C VAL A 182 -15.82 -13.17 -7.35
N ASP A 183 -15.95 -12.07 -8.08
CA ASP A 183 -16.71 -11.99 -9.33
C ASP A 183 -18.13 -12.60 -9.24
N GLY A 184 -18.80 -12.39 -8.11
CA GLY A 184 -20.16 -12.85 -7.85
C GLY A 184 -20.29 -14.27 -7.28
N ALA A 185 -19.20 -15.02 -7.16
CA ALA A 185 -19.19 -16.37 -6.60
C ALA A 185 -18.58 -16.40 -5.19
N PRO A 186 -19.16 -17.14 -4.23
CA PRO A 186 -18.55 -17.35 -2.91
C PRO A 186 -17.17 -17.99 -3.05
N TYR A 187 -16.17 -17.38 -2.40
CA TYR A 187 -14.80 -17.82 -2.42
C TYR A 187 -14.42 -18.45 -1.08
N SER A 188 -14.06 -19.73 -1.09
CA SER A 188 -13.64 -20.48 0.09
C SER A 188 -12.13 -20.74 0.13
N GLY A 189 -11.39 -20.31 -0.88
CA GLY A 189 -9.93 -20.42 -0.94
C GLY A 189 -9.22 -19.41 -0.02
N ASP A 190 -7.90 -19.53 0.03
CA ASP A 190 -7.09 -18.53 0.73
C ASP A 190 -7.08 -17.22 -0.03
N ILE A 191 -7.45 -16.13 0.63
CA ILE A 191 -7.48 -14.80 0.03
C ILE A 191 -6.09 -14.33 -0.43
N ASN A 192 -5.02 -14.86 0.18
CA ASN A 192 -3.64 -14.61 -0.22
C ASN A 192 -3.31 -15.13 -1.63
N ASN A 193 -4.14 -16.03 -2.18
CA ASN A 193 -3.99 -16.53 -3.54
C ASN A 193 -4.47 -15.52 -4.59
N ILE A 194 -5.16 -14.45 -4.18
CA ILE A 194 -5.63 -13.41 -5.09
C ILE A 194 -4.51 -12.38 -5.25
N ASN A 195 -4.08 -12.16 -6.49
CA ASN A 195 -3.11 -11.12 -6.79
C ASN A 195 -3.78 -9.74 -6.68
N PRO A 196 -3.30 -8.81 -5.82
CA PRO A 196 -3.85 -7.46 -5.74
C PRO A 196 -3.88 -6.71 -7.09
N ASN A 197 -2.92 -6.99 -7.98
CA ASN A 197 -2.86 -6.37 -9.30
C ASN A 197 -3.97 -6.84 -10.26
N ASP A 198 -4.64 -7.95 -9.96
CA ASP A 198 -5.81 -8.43 -10.72
C ASP A 198 -7.13 -7.87 -10.20
N VAL A 199 -7.13 -7.11 -9.10
CA VAL A 199 -8.33 -6.57 -8.49
C VAL A 199 -8.66 -5.20 -9.08
N GLU A 200 -9.90 -5.02 -9.53
CA GLU A 200 -10.45 -3.75 -10.00
C GLU A 200 -11.00 -2.95 -8.82
N SER A 201 -11.76 -3.61 -7.94
CA SER A 201 -12.33 -2.98 -6.76
C SER A 201 -12.68 -3.99 -5.69
N MET A 202 -12.74 -3.50 -4.44
CA MET A 202 -13.28 -4.24 -3.31
C MET A 202 -14.42 -3.46 -2.68
N THR A 203 -15.58 -4.08 -2.54
CA THR A 203 -16.74 -3.52 -1.86
C THR A 203 -16.96 -4.23 -0.54
N VAL A 204 -16.98 -3.49 0.55
CA VAL A 204 -17.26 -4.03 1.89
C VAL A 204 -18.67 -3.66 2.30
N LEU A 205 -19.53 -4.66 2.46
CA LEU A 205 -20.89 -4.52 2.98
C LEU A 205 -20.87 -4.76 4.49
N LYS A 206 -21.34 -3.78 5.24
CA LYS A 206 -21.18 -3.76 6.71
C LYS A 206 -22.47 -3.90 7.48
N ASP A 207 -23.62 -3.70 6.86
CA ASP A 207 -24.92 -3.74 7.54
C ASP A 207 -25.77 -4.96 7.17
N ALA A 208 -26.74 -5.27 8.01
CA ALA A 208 -27.62 -6.41 7.88
C ALA A 208 -28.49 -6.32 6.60
N ALA A 209 -28.92 -5.12 6.22
CA ALA A 209 -29.75 -4.93 5.02
C ALA A 209 -29.00 -5.29 3.74
N SER A 210 -27.74 -4.83 3.64
CA SER A 210 -26.84 -5.17 2.52
C SER A 210 -26.47 -6.65 2.50
N ASN A 211 -26.28 -7.24 3.68
CA ASN A 211 -25.85 -8.62 3.84
C ASN A 211 -27.01 -9.62 3.65
N ALA A 212 -28.26 -9.19 3.79
CA ALA A 212 -29.44 -10.05 3.74
C ALA A 212 -29.52 -10.90 2.46
N LEU A 213 -29.02 -10.36 1.34
CA LEU A 213 -28.95 -11.08 0.05
C LEU A 213 -28.06 -12.34 0.09
N TYR A 214 -27.15 -12.43 1.05
CA TYR A 214 -26.25 -13.57 1.25
C TYR A 214 -26.68 -14.51 2.39
N GLY A 215 -27.86 -14.23 2.98
CA GLY A 215 -28.43 -15.01 4.08
C GLY A 215 -27.53 -15.09 5.30
N ALA A 216 -27.59 -16.19 6.04
CA ALA A 216 -26.82 -16.40 7.27
C ALA A 216 -25.30 -16.33 7.06
N ARG A 217 -24.80 -16.63 5.86
CA ARG A 217 -23.37 -16.55 5.55
C ARG A 217 -22.83 -15.11 5.54
N GLY A 218 -23.70 -14.13 5.32
CA GLY A 218 -23.35 -12.71 5.36
C GLY A 218 -23.42 -12.07 6.75
N ALA A 219 -23.73 -12.83 7.81
CA ALA A 219 -23.94 -12.27 9.16
C ALA A 219 -22.75 -11.46 9.70
N ASN A 220 -21.52 -11.87 9.37
CA ASN A 220 -20.29 -11.20 9.80
C ASN A 220 -19.81 -10.13 8.79
N GLY A 221 -20.66 -9.72 7.85
CA GLY A 221 -20.29 -8.82 6.76
C GLY A 221 -19.88 -9.59 5.50
N VAL A 222 -19.80 -8.85 4.39
CA VAL A 222 -19.44 -9.41 3.08
C VAL A 222 -18.38 -8.53 2.43
N ILE A 223 -17.34 -9.16 1.88
CA ILE A 223 -16.32 -8.52 1.07
C ILE A 223 -16.48 -9.01 -0.36
N ILE A 224 -16.82 -8.12 -1.27
CA ILE A 224 -16.98 -8.41 -2.70
C ILE A 224 -15.72 -7.92 -3.41
N ILE A 225 -15.02 -8.83 -4.06
CA ILE A 225 -13.83 -8.57 -4.86
C ILE A 225 -14.24 -8.68 -6.32
N THR A 226 -14.06 -7.59 -7.05
CA THR A 226 -14.25 -7.55 -8.51
C THR A 226 -12.88 -7.55 -9.16
N THR A 227 -12.66 -8.50 -10.07
CA THR A 227 -11.38 -8.60 -10.78
C THR A 227 -11.39 -7.78 -12.07
N LYS A 228 -10.21 -7.33 -12.46
CA LYS A 228 -10.01 -6.54 -13.68
C LYS A 228 -10.60 -7.25 -14.91
N ARG A 229 -11.12 -6.45 -15.83
CA ARG A 229 -11.65 -6.85 -17.13
C ARG A 229 -11.17 -5.88 -18.20
N ALA A 230 -11.29 -6.23 -19.46
CA ALA A 230 -10.97 -5.32 -20.53
C ALA A 230 -12.03 -4.21 -20.64
N ASN A 231 -11.59 -2.97 -20.82
CA ASN A 231 -12.45 -1.84 -21.17
C ASN A 231 -12.62 -1.75 -22.68
N MET A 232 -13.78 -1.26 -23.14
CA MET A 232 -14.09 -1.08 -24.56
C MET A 232 -13.26 0.07 -25.13
N SER A 233 -12.01 -0.18 -25.52
CA SER A 233 -11.14 0.80 -26.19
C SER A 233 -10.81 0.42 -27.63
N GLY A 234 -11.24 -0.75 -28.09
CA GLY A 234 -10.93 -1.28 -29.44
C GLY A 234 -9.48 -1.76 -29.62
N GLU A 235 -8.54 -1.28 -28.83
CA GLU A 235 -7.11 -1.65 -28.89
C GLU A 235 -6.72 -2.55 -27.70
N ALA A 236 -5.77 -3.45 -27.96
CA ALA A 236 -5.22 -4.29 -26.90
C ALA A 236 -4.28 -3.49 -26.00
N LYS A 237 -4.55 -3.50 -24.71
CA LYS A 237 -3.68 -2.90 -23.69
C LYS A 237 -2.78 -3.98 -23.12
N VAL A 238 -1.47 -3.78 -23.25
CA VAL A 238 -0.44 -4.61 -22.62
C VAL A 238 0.18 -3.82 -21.48
N THR A 239 0.25 -4.42 -20.31
CA THR A 239 0.84 -3.79 -19.11
C THR A 239 1.88 -4.74 -18.52
N PHE A 240 3.05 -4.20 -18.23
CA PHE A 240 4.09 -4.87 -17.47
C PHE A 240 4.49 -3.98 -16.29
N ASP A 241 4.41 -4.53 -15.10
CA ASP A 241 4.77 -3.86 -13.86
C ASP A 241 5.83 -4.69 -13.13
N ALA A 242 6.92 -4.07 -12.73
CA ALA A 242 8.01 -4.71 -12.00
C ALA A 242 8.39 -3.85 -10.80
N LYS A 243 8.42 -4.47 -9.62
CA LYS A 243 8.73 -3.79 -8.35
C LYS A 243 9.81 -4.55 -7.60
N TRP A 244 10.74 -3.80 -7.03
CA TRP A 244 11.76 -4.30 -6.11
C TRP A 244 11.73 -3.49 -4.83
N GLY A 245 11.98 -4.15 -3.74
CA GLY A 245 12.03 -3.53 -2.42
C GLY A 245 12.87 -4.33 -1.46
N ALA A 246 13.18 -3.74 -0.33
CA ALA A 246 13.87 -4.39 0.77
C ALA A 246 12.97 -4.39 2.01
N ASN A 247 12.84 -5.54 2.65
CA ASN A 247 12.19 -5.66 3.95
C ASN A 247 13.25 -5.49 5.03
N THR A 248 13.12 -4.44 5.80
CA THR A 248 14.02 -4.13 6.92
C THR A 248 13.21 -3.96 8.20
N ARG A 249 13.86 -4.05 9.33
CA ARG A 249 13.24 -3.77 10.63
C ARG A 249 12.84 -2.30 10.69
N ALA A 250 11.57 -2.00 10.88
CA ALA A 250 11.05 -0.63 10.98
C ALA A 250 11.01 -0.11 12.43
N LEU A 251 10.96 -1.01 13.42
CA LEU A 251 10.91 -0.62 14.82
C LEU A 251 12.32 -0.41 15.35
N GLN A 252 12.50 0.65 16.13
CA GLN A 252 13.75 0.88 16.87
C GLN A 252 13.98 -0.26 17.88
N LYS A 253 15.25 -0.63 18.04
CA LYS A 253 15.66 -1.52 19.14
C LYS A 253 15.42 -0.80 20.47
N TYR A 254 14.95 -1.52 21.46
CA TYR A 254 15.07 -1.05 22.83
C TYR A 254 16.56 -1.04 23.22
N GLU A 255 16.93 -0.09 24.07
CA GLU A 255 18.26 -0.13 24.67
C GLU A 255 18.39 -1.41 25.50
N VAL A 256 19.34 -2.25 25.13
CA VAL A 256 19.70 -3.48 25.82
C VAL A 256 21.14 -3.36 26.32
N ILE A 257 21.52 -4.18 27.28
CA ILE A 257 22.92 -4.24 27.73
C ILE A 257 23.70 -4.99 26.65
N ASP A 258 24.44 -4.25 25.82
CA ASP A 258 25.29 -4.77 24.75
C ASP A 258 26.72 -5.06 25.21
N ASN A 259 27.11 -4.53 26.40
CA ASN A 259 28.38 -4.76 26.99
C ASN A 259 28.37 -5.98 27.94
N PRO A 260 29.04 -7.08 27.57
CA PRO A 260 29.07 -8.29 28.39
C PRO A 260 29.59 -8.04 29.82
N GLY A 261 30.59 -7.17 30.01
CA GLY A 261 31.11 -6.84 31.31
C GLY A 261 30.06 -6.20 32.22
N MET A 262 29.24 -5.29 31.67
CA MET A 262 28.16 -4.66 32.39
C MET A 262 27.07 -5.69 32.77
N TYR A 263 26.77 -6.65 31.87
CA TYR A 263 25.85 -7.73 32.16
C TYR A 263 26.30 -8.61 33.33
N TYR A 264 27.58 -8.98 33.34
CA TYR A 264 28.16 -9.72 34.46
C TYR A 264 28.18 -8.92 35.78
N GLU A 265 28.48 -7.62 35.72
CA GLU A 265 28.40 -6.73 36.89
C GLU A 265 26.99 -6.68 37.48
N MET A 266 25.98 -6.59 36.64
CA MET A 266 24.58 -6.53 37.09
C MET A 266 24.13 -7.84 37.71
N HIS A 267 24.47 -8.97 37.07
CA HIS A 267 24.15 -10.29 37.61
C HIS A 267 24.84 -10.56 38.94
N TYR A 268 26.14 -10.25 39.00
CA TYR A 268 26.91 -10.28 40.24
C TYR A 268 26.24 -9.45 41.34
N ARG A 269 25.81 -8.23 41.03
CA ARG A 269 25.16 -7.35 42.01
C ARG A 269 23.88 -7.99 42.58
N ALA A 270 23.08 -8.61 41.73
CA ALA A 270 21.89 -9.34 42.18
C ALA A 270 22.25 -10.48 43.13
N MET A 271 23.24 -11.29 42.79
CA MET A 271 23.69 -12.41 43.63
C MET A 271 24.34 -11.93 44.95
N ASN A 272 25.17 -10.88 44.89
CA ASN A 272 25.78 -10.34 46.09
C ASN A 272 24.74 -9.78 47.09
N ASN A 273 23.73 -9.08 46.56
CA ASN A 273 22.61 -8.59 47.38
C ASN A 273 21.79 -9.76 47.99
N TYR A 274 21.58 -10.82 47.23
CA TYR A 274 20.93 -12.03 47.76
C TYR A 274 21.73 -12.63 48.92
N TYR A 275 23.04 -12.83 48.76
CA TYR A 275 23.87 -13.39 49.85
C TYR A 275 23.94 -12.48 51.06
N LYS A 276 23.99 -11.14 50.89
CA LYS A 276 23.87 -10.20 52.01
C LYS A 276 22.51 -10.31 52.70
N SER A 277 21.43 -10.50 51.97
CA SER A 277 20.12 -10.67 52.59
C SER A 277 19.99 -11.95 53.39
N THR A 278 20.81 -12.97 53.15
CA THR A 278 20.89 -14.19 53.97
C THR A 278 21.78 -14.05 55.21
N GLY A 279 22.32 -12.84 55.49
CA GLY A 279 23.10 -12.57 56.67
C GLY A 279 24.62 -12.66 56.48
N MET A 280 25.12 -12.83 55.28
CA MET A 280 26.58 -12.83 55.01
C MET A 280 27.13 -11.40 55.10
N ASN A 281 28.34 -11.31 55.63
CA ASN A 281 29.07 -10.05 55.58
C ASN A 281 29.54 -9.72 54.14
N ASP A 282 29.96 -8.50 53.89
CA ASP A 282 30.36 -7.99 52.57
C ASP A 282 31.41 -8.86 51.87
N GLN A 283 32.42 -9.31 52.60
CA GLN A 283 33.51 -10.13 52.08
C GLN A 283 33.04 -11.51 51.69
N ALA A 284 32.25 -12.16 52.57
CA ALA A 284 31.71 -13.48 52.31
C ALA A 284 30.70 -13.47 51.14
N ALA A 285 29.83 -12.45 51.09
CA ALA A 285 28.87 -12.30 50.00
C ALA A 285 29.58 -12.03 48.65
N TRP A 286 30.62 -11.22 48.62
CA TRP A 286 31.44 -10.99 47.43
C TRP A 286 32.09 -12.27 46.92
N LEU A 287 32.70 -13.07 47.84
CA LEU A 287 33.35 -14.32 47.49
C LEU A 287 32.35 -15.36 46.93
N GLU A 288 31.22 -15.49 47.60
CA GLU A 288 30.22 -16.47 47.24
C GLU A 288 29.52 -16.10 45.91
N ALA A 289 29.25 -14.79 45.69
CA ALA A 289 28.72 -14.32 44.45
C ALA A 289 29.66 -14.58 43.25
N ASN A 290 30.97 -14.35 43.41
CA ASN A 290 31.95 -14.65 42.36
C ASN A 290 32.10 -16.16 42.09
N LYS A 291 32.10 -17.01 43.14
CA LYS A 291 32.15 -18.46 42.98
C LYS A 291 30.98 -19.02 42.19
N ASN A 292 29.77 -18.47 42.41
CA ASN A 292 28.54 -18.95 41.81
C ASN A 292 28.17 -18.16 40.53
N LEU A 293 28.91 -17.13 40.13
CA LEU A 293 28.60 -16.26 39.00
C LEU A 293 28.37 -17.05 37.69
N PHE A 294 29.08 -18.18 37.52
CA PHE A 294 29.00 -19.05 36.37
C PHE A 294 28.34 -20.40 36.68
N GLY A 295 27.94 -20.58 37.92
CA GLY A 295 27.36 -21.86 38.39
C GLY A 295 25.95 -22.10 37.83
N SER A 296 25.50 -23.36 37.87
CA SER A 296 24.16 -23.75 37.46
C SER A 296 23.06 -23.34 38.46
N ASN A 297 23.42 -22.97 39.68
CA ASN A 297 22.47 -22.52 40.72
C ASN A 297 22.42 -21.00 40.82
N GLY A 298 21.63 -20.41 39.95
CA GLY A 298 21.44 -18.95 39.91
C GLY A 298 22.58 -18.15 39.23
N GLY A 299 23.61 -18.81 38.72
CA GLY A 299 24.65 -18.22 37.92
C GLY A 299 24.31 -18.20 36.40
N LEU A 300 25.15 -17.56 35.63
CA LEU A 300 24.93 -17.39 34.18
C LEU A 300 25.20 -18.65 33.36
N GLY A 301 25.83 -19.67 33.94
CA GLY A 301 26.10 -20.94 33.24
C GLY A 301 27.25 -20.89 32.22
N TYR A 302 27.76 -19.71 31.87
CA TYR A 302 28.82 -19.52 30.89
C TYR A 302 29.72 -18.32 31.24
N ASN A 303 30.95 -18.31 30.73
CA ASN A 303 31.90 -17.25 30.92
C ASN A 303 32.65 -16.98 29.63
N VAL A 304 32.65 -15.75 29.18
CA VAL A 304 33.34 -15.26 27.96
C VAL A 304 34.61 -14.48 28.27
N TYR A 305 34.95 -14.32 29.55
CA TYR A 305 36.16 -13.61 29.96
C TYR A 305 37.22 -14.58 30.49
N THR A 306 38.47 -14.21 30.27
CA THR A 306 39.63 -14.80 30.93
C THR A 306 40.16 -13.80 31.93
N VAL A 307 40.47 -14.25 33.14
CA VAL A 307 41.14 -13.46 34.18
C VAL A 307 42.44 -14.16 34.58
N PRO A 308 43.46 -13.41 35.06
CA PRO A 308 44.68 -14.01 35.58
C PRO A 308 44.41 -14.96 36.75
N ASP A 309 45.25 -15.98 36.91
CA ASP A 309 45.15 -16.98 37.95
C ASP A 309 45.04 -16.34 39.34
N GLY A 310 44.13 -16.87 40.14
CA GLY A 310 43.84 -16.41 41.49
C GLY A 310 43.02 -15.11 41.59
N GLN A 311 42.60 -14.52 40.45
CA GLN A 311 41.71 -13.37 40.44
C GLN A 311 40.25 -13.75 40.13
N PHE A 312 39.32 -12.97 40.69
CA PHE A 312 37.91 -13.07 40.35
C PHE A 312 37.52 -12.11 39.23
N LEU A 313 36.49 -12.46 38.49
CA LEU A 313 36.00 -11.63 37.40
C LEU A 313 35.44 -10.29 37.86
N ILE A 314 34.76 -10.27 39.03
CA ILE A 314 34.22 -9.04 39.60
C ILE A 314 34.99 -8.67 40.87
N GLY A 315 35.53 -7.48 40.90
CA GLY A 315 36.25 -6.92 42.04
C GLY A 315 35.31 -6.66 43.23
N GLN A 316 35.91 -6.38 44.40
CA GLN A 316 35.17 -5.99 45.63
C GLN A 316 34.38 -4.70 45.44
N ASN A 317 34.76 -3.86 44.49
CA ASN A 317 34.03 -2.65 44.09
C ASN A 317 32.79 -2.93 43.23
N GLY A 318 32.50 -4.22 42.93
CA GLY A 318 31.36 -4.63 42.08
C GLY A 318 31.55 -4.35 40.60
N LYS A 319 32.77 -4.05 40.18
CA LYS A 319 33.15 -3.76 38.78
C LYS A 319 33.97 -4.90 38.19
N LEU A 320 33.86 -5.02 36.85
CA LEU A 320 34.70 -5.95 36.10
C LEU A 320 36.16 -5.74 36.40
N ASN A 321 36.91 -6.84 36.61
CA ASN A 321 38.34 -6.82 36.83
C ASN A 321 39.04 -6.15 35.64
N PRO A 322 39.84 -5.10 35.83
CA PRO A 322 40.54 -4.42 34.76
C PRO A 322 41.52 -5.30 33.99
N ASN A 323 41.94 -6.42 34.58
CA ASN A 323 42.82 -7.41 33.94
C ASN A 323 42.00 -8.52 33.21
N ALA A 324 40.68 -8.43 33.22
CA ALA A 324 39.84 -9.37 32.47
C ALA A 324 39.92 -9.09 30.97
N THR A 325 40.18 -10.11 30.19
CA THR A 325 40.22 -10.04 28.72
C THR A 325 39.03 -10.80 28.14
N LEU A 326 38.42 -10.22 27.13
CA LEU A 326 37.31 -10.87 26.40
C LEU A 326 37.87 -12.01 25.56
N GLY A 327 37.15 -13.14 25.56
CA GLY A 327 37.57 -14.36 24.92
C GLY A 327 38.11 -15.38 25.92
N ARG A 328 37.46 -16.54 25.99
CA ARG A 328 37.88 -17.66 26.80
C ARG A 328 37.98 -18.91 25.95
N VAL A 329 39.16 -19.56 26.00
CA VAL A 329 39.31 -20.87 25.35
C VAL A 329 38.75 -21.96 26.25
N THR A 330 37.88 -22.78 25.71
CA THR A 330 37.33 -23.99 26.37
C THR A 330 37.49 -25.20 25.46
N ASN A 331 37.83 -26.33 26.05
CA ASN A 331 37.96 -27.59 25.33
C ASN A 331 36.63 -28.39 25.42
N TYR A 332 36.07 -28.74 24.30
CA TYR A 332 34.93 -29.63 24.22
C TYR A 332 35.18 -30.75 23.22
N LYS A 333 35.13 -31.98 23.68
CA LYS A 333 35.37 -33.20 22.89
C LYS A 333 36.70 -33.16 22.11
N GLY A 334 37.78 -32.66 22.76
CA GLY A 334 39.11 -32.61 22.18
C GLY A 334 39.35 -31.46 21.18
N ARG A 335 38.40 -30.53 21.05
CA ARG A 335 38.54 -29.30 20.25
C ARG A 335 38.46 -28.09 21.14
N ASP A 336 39.33 -27.11 20.86
CA ASP A 336 39.33 -25.85 21.54
C ASP A 336 38.37 -24.89 20.85
N TYR A 337 37.55 -24.22 21.64
CA TYR A 337 36.59 -23.20 21.23
C TYR A 337 36.90 -21.91 21.93
N LEU A 338 36.92 -20.82 21.17
CA LEU A 338 36.98 -19.48 21.72
C LEU A 338 35.58 -19.01 22.01
N LEU A 339 35.26 -18.78 23.26
CA LEU A 339 33.97 -18.23 23.70
C LEU A 339 34.07 -16.70 23.62
N THR A 340 33.26 -16.13 22.72
CA THR A 340 33.06 -14.68 22.56
C THR A 340 31.55 -14.40 22.58
N PRO A 341 31.15 -13.19 22.96
CA PRO A 341 29.74 -12.81 22.80
C PRO A 341 29.35 -12.85 21.33
N ASP A 342 28.21 -13.42 21.04
CA ASP A 342 27.59 -13.44 19.72
C ASP A 342 26.38 -12.50 19.71
N ASP A 343 26.20 -11.76 18.61
CA ASP A 343 24.97 -11.01 18.36
C ASP A 343 23.96 -11.93 17.66
N TRP A 344 23.06 -12.52 18.44
CA TRP A 344 22.03 -13.42 17.94
C TRP A 344 21.03 -12.70 17.03
N GLU A 345 20.90 -11.38 17.18
CA GLU A 345 20.04 -10.61 16.29
C GLU A 345 20.62 -10.54 14.88
N ASP A 346 21.91 -10.31 14.75
CA ASP A 346 22.61 -10.33 13.47
C ASP A 346 22.59 -11.72 12.80
N VAL A 347 22.59 -12.78 13.60
CA VAL A 347 22.48 -14.15 13.09
C VAL A 347 21.05 -14.49 12.66
N GLY A 348 20.06 -14.01 13.39
CA GLY A 348 18.65 -14.36 13.15
C GLY A 348 17.92 -13.43 12.18
N MET A 349 18.46 -12.25 11.93
CA MET A 349 17.82 -11.24 11.10
C MET A 349 18.61 -10.91 9.85
N ARG A 350 17.88 -10.55 8.82
CA ARG A 350 18.45 -10.11 7.54
C ARG A 350 17.63 -9.01 6.90
N THR A 351 18.19 -8.37 5.91
CA THR A 351 17.42 -7.57 4.95
C THR A 351 16.85 -8.51 3.90
N GLY A 352 15.54 -8.68 3.90
CA GLY A 352 14.85 -9.52 2.92
C GLY A 352 14.64 -8.82 1.59
N LEU A 353 14.78 -9.53 0.47
CA LEU A 353 14.49 -9.01 -0.86
C LEU A 353 13.00 -9.24 -1.19
N ARG A 354 12.32 -8.18 -1.67
CA ARG A 354 11.01 -8.27 -2.31
C ARG A 354 11.16 -8.02 -3.80
N GLN A 355 10.59 -8.89 -4.62
CA GLN A 355 10.50 -8.73 -6.07
C GLN A 355 9.12 -9.17 -6.54
N GLU A 356 8.54 -8.35 -7.40
CA GLU A 356 7.20 -8.57 -7.93
C GLU A 356 7.18 -8.24 -9.42
N TYR A 357 6.61 -9.14 -10.21
CA TYR A 357 6.46 -8.98 -11.65
C TYR A 357 5.03 -9.31 -12.04
N ASN A 358 4.37 -8.38 -12.71
CA ASN A 358 3.01 -8.56 -13.19
C ASN A 358 2.95 -8.23 -14.67
N PHE A 359 2.40 -9.13 -15.44
CA PHE A 359 2.13 -8.95 -16.85
C PHE A 359 0.65 -9.13 -17.11
N SER A 360 0.04 -8.24 -17.86
CA SER A 360 -1.36 -8.41 -18.27
C SER A 360 -1.61 -7.92 -19.69
N VAL A 361 -2.56 -8.58 -20.34
CA VAL A 361 -3.09 -8.22 -21.65
C VAL A 361 -4.60 -8.16 -21.55
N SER A 362 -5.19 -7.09 -22.04
CA SER A 362 -6.63 -6.93 -22.10
C SER A 362 -7.06 -6.32 -23.42
N ALA A 363 -8.14 -6.82 -23.99
CA ALA A 363 -8.77 -6.24 -25.15
C ALA A 363 -10.27 -6.46 -25.12
N ALA A 364 -11.04 -5.50 -25.60
CA ALA A 364 -12.48 -5.62 -25.75
C ALA A 364 -12.96 -4.95 -27.04
N ASN A 365 -13.98 -5.54 -27.62
CA ASN A 365 -14.78 -4.96 -28.69
C ASN A 365 -16.27 -5.12 -28.35
N GLU A 366 -17.16 -4.74 -29.27
CA GLU A 366 -18.60 -4.80 -29.04
C GLU A 366 -19.14 -6.20 -28.68
N LYS A 367 -18.45 -7.26 -29.09
CA LYS A 367 -18.92 -8.63 -28.92
C LYS A 367 -18.09 -9.47 -27.98
N SER A 368 -16.82 -9.12 -27.77
CA SER A 368 -15.91 -9.93 -26.97
C SER A 368 -15.02 -9.07 -26.09
N SER A 369 -14.70 -9.59 -24.93
CA SER A 369 -13.68 -9.04 -24.05
C SER A 369 -12.83 -10.16 -23.49
N PHE A 370 -11.53 -9.92 -23.34
CA PHE A 370 -10.64 -10.83 -22.65
C PHE A 370 -9.64 -10.06 -21.79
N TYR A 371 -9.29 -10.66 -20.68
CA TYR A 371 -8.23 -10.24 -19.77
C TYR A 371 -7.41 -11.46 -19.41
N VAL A 372 -6.09 -11.36 -19.57
CA VAL A 372 -5.13 -12.38 -19.17
C VAL A 372 -4.07 -11.72 -18.32
N SER A 373 -3.70 -12.35 -17.21
CA SER A 373 -2.60 -11.90 -16.37
C SER A 373 -1.72 -13.04 -15.89
N LEU A 374 -0.45 -12.72 -15.66
CA LEU A 374 0.54 -13.57 -15.00
C LEU A 374 1.23 -12.71 -13.95
N GLY A 375 1.34 -13.22 -12.73
CA GLY A 375 1.99 -12.53 -11.62
C GLY A 375 2.96 -13.44 -10.89
N TYR A 376 4.12 -12.90 -10.54
CA TYR A 376 5.09 -13.53 -9.65
C TYR A 376 5.42 -12.58 -8.51
N LEU A 377 5.41 -13.09 -7.29
CA LEU A 377 5.86 -12.41 -6.08
C LEU A 377 6.86 -13.31 -5.37
N GLY A 378 8.07 -12.79 -5.16
CA GLY A 378 9.05 -13.31 -4.20
C GLY A 378 9.20 -12.29 -3.08
N ASN A 379 8.99 -12.70 -1.84
CA ASN A 379 9.04 -11.82 -0.68
C ASN A 379 9.76 -12.53 0.47
N GLU A 380 11.00 -12.12 0.74
CA GLU A 380 11.78 -12.63 1.85
C GLU A 380 11.48 -11.83 3.12
N GLY A 381 11.32 -12.51 4.24
CA GLY A 381 11.15 -11.88 5.55
C GLY A 381 12.46 -11.36 6.13
N ILE A 382 12.33 -10.54 7.16
CA ILE A 382 13.46 -10.01 7.93
C ILE A 382 14.12 -11.07 8.81
N THR A 383 13.44 -12.19 9.04
CA THR A 383 13.97 -13.33 9.81
C THR A 383 14.50 -14.37 8.86
N GLU A 384 15.68 -14.93 9.14
CA GLU A 384 16.28 -15.99 8.35
C GLU A 384 15.33 -17.20 8.27
N GLY A 385 15.22 -17.81 7.09
CA GLY A 385 14.31 -18.95 6.86
C GLY A 385 12.84 -18.58 6.67
N SER A 386 12.46 -17.29 6.64
CA SER A 386 11.10 -16.87 6.31
C SER A 386 11.04 -16.31 4.91
N ASP A 387 10.18 -16.87 4.06
CA ASP A 387 9.96 -16.40 2.69
C ASP A 387 8.57 -16.78 2.16
N LEU A 388 8.17 -16.08 1.12
CA LEU A 388 6.96 -16.31 0.35
C LEU A 388 7.26 -16.28 -1.14
N LYS A 389 6.79 -17.27 -1.87
CA LYS A 389 6.75 -17.26 -3.34
C LYS A 389 5.32 -17.51 -3.79
N ARG A 390 4.82 -16.64 -4.65
CA ARG A 390 3.48 -16.75 -5.22
C ARG A 390 3.54 -16.60 -6.73
N LEU A 391 3.00 -17.59 -7.44
CA LEU A 391 2.77 -17.53 -8.87
C LEU A 391 1.27 -17.50 -9.11
N THR A 392 0.80 -16.52 -9.87
CA THR A 392 -0.62 -16.37 -10.19
C THR A 392 -0.83 -16.27 -11.70
N GLY A 393 -1.95 -16.77 -12.16
CA GLY A 393 -2.42 -16.60 -13.53
C GLY A 393 -3.93 -16.43 -13.54
N ARG A 394 -4.44 -15.54 -14.38
CA ARG A 394 -5.87 -15.29 -14.54
C ARG A 394 -6.23 -15.21 -16.01
N LEU A 395 -7.35 -15.80 -16.35
CA LEU A 395 -8.00 -15.69 -17.65
C LEU A 395 -9.47 -15.35 -17.43
N LYS A 396 -9.92 -14.24 -17.98
CA LYS A 396 -11.32 -13.83 -17.98
C LYS A 396 -11.72 -13.48 -19.40
N ALA A 397 -12.75 -14.13 -19.92
CA ALA A 397 -13.23 -13.91 -21.28
C ALA A 397 -14.75 -13.89 -21.31
N ASP A 398 -15.30 -12.98 -22.08
CA ASP A 398 -16.74 -12.83 -22.33
C ASP A 398 -16.98 -12.74 -23.84
N TYR A 399 -18.07 -13.34 -24.29
CA TYR A 399 -18.53 -13.29 -25.69
C TYR A 399 -20.03 -13.11 -25.78
N GLN A 400 -20.48 -12.08 -26.50
CA GLN A 400 -21.88 -11.82 -26.80
C GLN A 400 -22.30 -12.61 -28.05
N ALA A 401 -22.73 -13.86 -27.86
CA ALA A 401 -23.08 -14.76 -28.95
C ALA A 401 -24.37 -14.32 -29.68
N LYS A 402 -25.35 -13.82 -28.95
CA LYS A 402 -26.61 -13.25 -29.44
C LYS A 402 -27.00 -12.06 -28.59
N LYS A 403 -27.92 -11.20 -29.03
CA LYS A 403 -28.43 -10.08 -28.23
C LYS A 403 -28.93 -10.50 -26.84
N TRP A 404 -29.45 -11.72 -26.74
CA TRP A 404 -30.00 -12.32 -25.52
C TRP A 404 -29.05 -13.32 -24.84
N LEU A 405 -27.92 -13.69 -25.46
CA LEU A 405 -26.98 -14.72 -24.95
C LEU A 405 -25.57 -14.18 -24.85
N LYS A 406 -25.09 -14.01 -23.62
CA LYS A 406 -23.71 -13.75 -23.29
C LYS A 406 -23.10 -15.00 -22.64
N ILE A 407 -21.95 -15.43 -23.12
CA ILE A 407 -21.18 -16.55 -22.59
C ILE A 407 -19.87 -15.98 -22.04
N GLY A 408 -19.49 -16.38 -20.82
CA GLY A 408 -18.25 -15.92 -20.21
C GLY A 408 -17.65 -16.97 -19.30
N GLY A 409 -16.34 -16.84 -19.09
CA GLY A 409 -15.58 -17.68 -18.17
C GLY A 409 -14.53 -16.87 -17.44
N ASN A 410 -14.29 -17.24 -16.18
CA ASN A 410 -13.21 -16.68 -15.34
C ASN A 410 -12.46 -17.83 -14.69
N MET A 411 -11.18 -17.94 -14.97
CA MET A 411 -10.29 -18.96 -14.43
C MET A 411 -9.15 -18.27 -13.71
N GLY A 412 -8.83 -18.69 -12.50
CA GLY A 412 -7.69 -18.28 -11.73
C GLY A 412 -6.84 -19.48 -11.31
N TYR A 413 -5.55 -19.35 -11.43
CA TYR A 413 -4.56 -20.28 -10.91
C TYR A 413 -3.66 -19.55 -9.92
N ALA A 414 -3.37 -20.18 -8.80
CA ALA A 414 -2.39 -19.68 -7.85
C ALA A 414 -1.59 -20.84 -7.26
N ARG A 415 -0.28 -20.67 -7.24
CA ARG A 415 0.65 -21.49 -6.47
C ARG A 415 1.30 -20.61 -5.41
N PHE A 416 1.22 -21.06 -4.18
CA PHE A 416 1.67 -20.36 -3.02
C PHE A 416 2.60 -21.27 -2.20
N ASP A 417 3.86 -20.89 -2.13
CA ASP A 417 4.89 -21.57 -1.34
C ASP A 417 5.36 -20.58 -0.26
N SER A 418 5.19 -20.92 1.01
CA SER A 418 5.59 -20.07 2.15
C SER A 418 6.38 -20.90 3.15
N ASN A 419 7.53 -20.38 3.53
CA ASN A 419 8.31 -20.84 4.66
C ASN A 419 8.15 -19.85 5.80
N SER A 420 7.84 -20.33 6.98
CA SER A 420 7.79 -19.52 8.19
C SER A 420 8.38 -20.32 9.34
N LEU A 421 9.02 -19.61 10.23
CA LEU A 421 9.48 -20.22 11.48
C LEU A 421 8.25 -20.67 12.27
N SER A 422 8.29 -21.90 12.76
CA SER A 422 7.20 -22.45 13.56
C SER A 422 7.05 -21.67 14.86
N ASN A 423 6.06 -20.80 14.90
CA ASN A 423 5.61 -20.18 16.14
C ASN A 423 4.58 -21.13 16.76
N ASN A 424 5.07 -22.21 17.37
CA ASN A 424 4.21 -23.07 18.19
C ASN A 424 3.72 -22.21 19.35
N GLY A 425 2.50 -21.70 19.28
CA GLY A 425 1.84 -20.87 20.28
C GLY A 425 1.60 -21.54 21.63
N THR A 426 2.37 -22.56 21.94
CA THR A 426 2.52 -23.10 23.29
C THR A 426 3.59 -22.28 23.99
N SER A 427 3.27 -21.81 25.17
CA SER A 427 4.04 -20.95 26.09
C SER A 427 5.42 -21.46 26.50
N SER A 428 6.00 -22.41 25.81
CA SER A 428 7.40 -22.78 26.02
C SER A 428 8.30 -21.88 25.21
N SER A 429 9.10 -21.11 25.90
CA SER A 429 10.11 -20.19 25.40
C SER A 429 11.14 -20.78 24.42
N THR A 430 11.08 -22.07 24.13
CA THR A 430 12.10 -22.81 23.40
C THR A 430 11.90 -22.90 21.89
N GLY A 431 10.84 -22.31 21.34
CA GLY A 431 10.56 -22.35 19.89
C GLY A 431 10.36 -21.00 19.23
N ASN A 432 10.54 -19.91 19.97
CA ASN A 432 10.38 -18.57 19.43
C ASN A 432 11.75 -17.92 19.26
N ILE A 433 12.16 -17.64 18.03
CA ILE A 433 13.42 -16.97 17.75
C ILE A 433 13.54 -15.62 18.50
N TRP A 434 12.43 -14.93 18.71
CA TRP A 434 12.38 -13.68 19.46
C TRP A 434 12.75 -13.84 20.93
N ALA A 435 12.54 -15.03 21.51
CA ALA A 435 12.96 -15.31 22.88
C ALA A 435 14.47 -15.50 23.03
N PHE A 436 15.19 -15.62 21.92
CA PHE A 436 16.66 -15.71 21.91
C PHE A 436 17.34 -14.41 21.50
N VAL A 437 16.58 -13.47 20.91
CA VAL A 437 17.08 -12.21 20.36
C VAL A 437 16.80 -11.04 21.32
N THR A 438 15.89 -11.21 22.26
CA THR A 438 15.58 -10.26 23.34
C THR A 438 16.23 -10.69 24.64
#